data_3f6be6ca48242158bbd680a7a28c77ca
#
_entry.id   3f6be6ca48242158bbd680a7a28c77ca
#
_cell.length_a   1.000
_cell.length_b   1.000
_cell.length_c   1.000
_cell.angle_alpha   90.00
_cell.angle_beta   90.00
_cell.angle_gamma   90.00
#
_symmetry.space_group_name_H-M   'P 1'
#
loop_
_entity.id
_entity.type
_entity.pdbx_description
1 polymer ?
#
loop_
_entity_poly.entity_id
_entity_poly.type
_entity_poly.pdbx_seq_one_letter_code
_entity_poly.pdbx_strand_id
1 'polypeptide(L)'
;MPNFSADTSRATDFSAPLYEVVKRQVTEAIMMGKWPAGTVLPSEIALSQMFGVAVGTIRRALMDLTNEGLLSRRRKTGTVVTGRTPQHSLRFFFHYFRLHGLDGSLQNSTSEVLSLERRQASEEECAGLRLESPAEIIAVHRLRSVGGKPVMHEVMALPAHLLPGFPEEKGDVPALLYLYLLDRYSIRISAVREQIAADMATEEDGRLLQLNLPGAVLTIDEVAYDQSAVPVLVAKHRATTRSHRYVHEVQ
;
A
#
# COMPACT_ATOMS: atom_id res chain seq x y z
N MET A 1 12.16 11.90 21.10
CA MET A 1 12.25 12.54 19.77
C MET A 1 12.85 11.51 18.82
N PRO A 2 12.11 10.98 17.83
CA PRO A 2 12.69 10.07 16.85
C PRO A 2 13.59 10.84 15.89
N ASN A 3 14.84 10.38 15.77
CA ASN A 3 15.85 10.91 14.90
C ASN A 3 15.47 10.65 13.43
N PHE A 4 15.19 11.69 12.68
CA PHE A 4 15.17 11.66 11.22
C PHE A 4 16.61 11.83 10.73
N SER A 5 17.36 10.74 10.65
CA SER A 5 18.58 10.75 9.86
C SER A 5 18.17 10.84 8.39
N ALA A 6 18.44 11.98 7.80
CA ALA A 6 18.37 12.13 6.34
C ALA A 6 19.44 11.21 5.74
N ASP A 7 19.01 10.07 5.23
CA ASP A 7 19.83 9.27 4.32
C ASP A 7 19.93 10.00 2.98
N THR A 8 20.97 10.78 2.83
CA THR A 8 21.25 11.64 1.67
C THR A 8 21.86 10.88 0.49
N SER A 9 21.77 9.55 0.45
CA SER A 9 22.39 8.73 -0.60
C SER A 9 21.37 8.09 -1.57
N ARG A 10 20.18 8.70 -1.80
CA ARG A 10 19.28 8.25 -2.86
C ARG A 10 19.35 9.19 -4.05
N ALA A 11 19.80 8.64 -5.17
CA ALA A 11 19.83 9.28 -6.47
C ALA A 11 18.53 10.08 -6.70
N THR A 12 18.67 11.38 -6.83
CA THR A 12 17.61 12.33 -7.11
C THR A 12 16.96 11.98 -8.45
N ASP A 13 15.72 11.53 -8.40
CA ASP A 13 14.85 11.55 -9.57
C ASP A 13 14.57 13.03 -9.91
N PHE A 14 15.35 13.56 -10.85
CA PHE A 14 15.34 14.97 -11.26
C PHE A 14 14.08 15.40 -12.03
N SER A 15 13.02 14.56 -12.09
CA SER A 15 11.82 14.85 -12.87
C SER A 15 10.59 15.28 -12.06
N ALA A 16 10.52 14.98 -10.78
CA ALA A 16 9.33 15.30 -9.97
C ALA A 16 9.47 16.64 -9.22
N PRO A 17 8.46 17.54 -9.26
CA PRO A 17 8.48 18.78 -8.48
C PRO A 17 8.63 18.49 -6.97
N LEU A 18 9.45 19.28 -6.26
CA LEU A 18 9.74 19.06 -4.82
C LEU A 18 8.49 18.96 -3.94
N TYR A 19 7.41 19.68 -4.27
CA TYR A 19 6.16 19.58 -3.51
C TYR A 19 5.49 18.21 -3.65
N GLU A 20 5.67 17.51 -4.77
CA GLU A 20 5.18 16.14 -4.95
C GLU A 20 6.00 15.13 -4.14
N VAL A 21 7.30 15.34 -4.04
CA VAL A 21 8.17 14.53 -3.18
C VAL A 21 7.75 14.67 -1.71
N VAL A 22 7.55 15.91 -1.24
CA VAL A 22 7.06 16.19 0.12
C VAL A 22 5.69 15.57 0.34
N LYS A 23 4.75 15.77 -0.61
CA LYS A 23 3.41 15.19 -0.55
C LYS A 23 3.47 13.67 -0.36
N ARG A 24 4.32 13.00 -1.13
CA ARG A 24 4.55 11.55 -1.02
C ARG A 24 5.08 11.18 0.37
N GLN A 25 6.13 11.85 0.85
CA GLN A 25 6.75 11.54 2.15
C GLN A 25 5.80 11.78 3.34
N VAL A 26 4.98 12.84 3.29
CA VAL A 26 3.94 13.09 4.30
C VAL A 26 2.88 11.98 4.28
N THR A 27 2.45 11.59 3.08
CA THR A 27 1.50 10.49 2.91
C THR A 27 2.06 9.19 3.47
N GLU A 28 3.30 8.83 3.13
CA GLU A 28 3.97 7.63 3.65
C GLU A 28 4.07 7.65 5.19
N ALA A 29 4.44 8.78 5.78
CA ALA A 29 4.52 8.91 7.23
C ALA A 29 3.15 8.68 7.91
N ILE A 30 2.07 9.18 7.32
CA ILE A 30 0.70 8.92 7.78
C ILE A 30 0.37 7.43 7.63
N MET A 31 0.69 6.82 6.48
CA MET A 31 0.43 5.42 6.18
C MET A 31 1.16 4.44 7.11
N MET A 32 2.43 4.76 7.38
CA MET A 32 3.26 3.97 8.31
C MET A 32 2.89 4.20 9.79
N GLY A 33 1.82 4.99 10.04
CA GLY A 33 1.36 5.28 11.40
C GLY A 33 2.26 6.21 12.20
N LYS A 34 3.25 6.86 11.57
CA LYS A 34 4.06 7.90 12.24
C LYS A 34 3.19 9.08 12.66
N TRP A 35 2.17 9.38 11.86
CA TRP A 35 1.13 10.37 12.15
C TRP A 35 -0.26 9.72 12.03
N PRO A 36 -0.76 9.06 13.08
CA PRO A 36 -2.07 8.41 13.07
C PRO A 36 -3.22 9.43 12.91
N ALA A 37 -4.40 8.93 12.58
CA ALA A 37 -5.62 9.73 12.51
C ALA A 37 -5.83 10.57 13.80
N GLY A 38 -6.22 11.83 13.63
CA GLY A 38 -6.36 12.78 14.73
C GLY A 38 -5.07 13.49 15.13
N THR A 39 -3.91 13.07 14.64
CA THR A 39 -2.63 13.74 14.93
C THR A 39 -2.58 15.14 14.32
N VAL A 40 -2.12 16.11 15.10
CA VAL A 40 -1.77 17.45 14.61
C VAL A 40 -0.37 17.39 14.02
N LEU A 41 -0.22 17.71 12.75
CA LEU A 41 1.09 17.75 12.10
C LEU A 41 1.96 18.90 12.67
N PRO A 42 3.30 18.77 12.61
CA PRO A 42 4.21 19.87 12.89
C PRO A 42 3.87 21.10 12.04
N SER A 43 4.29 22.29 12.49
CA SER A 43 4.07 23.53 11.74
C SER A 43 4.74 23.50 10.36
N GLU A 44 4.25 24.29 9.40
CA GLU A 44 4.86 24.41 8.06
C GLU A 44 6.36 24.73 8.13
N ILE A 45 6.78 25.53 9.13
CA ILE A 45 8.20 25.85 9.36
C ILE A 45 8.96 24.62 9.86
N ALA A 46 8.42 23.89 10.84
CA ALA A 46 9.05 22.68 11.35
C ALA A 46 9.14 21.58 10.27
N LEU A 47 8.11 21.42 9.45
CA LEU A 47 8.13 20.50 8.31
C LEU A 47 9.15 20.93 7.26
N SER A 48 9.30 22.25 6.98
CA SER A 48 10.30 22.72 6.03
C SER A 48 11.73 22.41 6.48
N GLN A 49 12.00 22.53 7.77
CA GLN A 49 13.29 22.11 8.36
C GLN A 49 13.48 20.59 8.29
N MET A 50 12.43 19.83 8.59
CA MET A 50 12.46 18.37 8.59
C MET A 50 12.72 17.79 7.20
N PHE A 51 12.10 18.36 6.17
CA PHE A 51 12.22 17.89 4.78
C PHE A 51 13.28 18.62 3.96
N GLY A 52 13.94 19.65 4.52
CA GLY A 52 14.99 20.40 3.84
C GLY A 52 14.49 21.20 2.61
N VAL A 53 13.24 21.67 2.64
CA VAL A 53 12.61 22.39 1.51
C VAL A 53 12.01 23.72 1.96
N ALA A 54 11.73 24.63 1.01
CA ALA A 54 11.09 25.91 1.32
C ALA A 54 9.69 25.75 1.92
N VAL A 55 9.28 26.65 2.82
CA VAL A 55 7.94 26.64 3.45
C VAL A 55 6.81 26.67 2.41
N GLY A 56 7.02 27.38 1.28
CA GLY A 56 6.06 27.41 0.17
C GLY A 56 5.82 26.04 -0.46
N THR A 57 6.87 25.20 -0.55
CA THR A 57 6.79 23.81 -1.03
C THR A 57 5.96 22.96 -0.07
N ILE A 58 6.20 23.07 1.24
CA ILE A 58 5.40 22.41 2.27
C ILE A 58 3.94 22.82 2.18
N ARG A 59 3.69 24.16 2.13
CA ARG A 59 2.32 24.68 2.07
C ARG A 59 1.54 24.13 0.89
N ARG A 60 2.17 24.05 -0.30
CA ARG A 60 1.55 23.49 -1.49
C ARG A 60 1.24 21.99 -1.29
N ALA A 61 2.19 21.21 -0.81
CA ALA A 61 2.00 19.78 -0.53
C ALA A 61 0.85 19.53 0.47
N LEU A 62 0.83 20.28 1.59
CA LEU A 62 -0.24 20.16 2.59
C LEU A 62 -1.61 20.64 2.08
N MET A 63 -1.62 21.65 1.20
CA MET A 63 -2.86 22.11 0.56
C MET A 63 -3.44 21.03 -0.34
N ASP A 64 -2.59 20.37 -1.16
CA ASP A 64 -3.01 19.28 -2.03
C ASP A 64 -3.56 18.09 -1.19
N LEU A 65 -2.86 17.71 -0.11
CA LEU A 65 -3.32 16.66 0.81
C LEU A 65 -4.61 17.04 1.56
N THR A 66 -4.85 18.34 1.78
CA THR A 66 -6.10 18.83 2.37
C THR A 66 -7.24 18.75 1.36
N ASN A 67 -7.01 19.14 0.12
CA ASN A 67 -7.98 19.01 -0.98
C ASN A 67 -8.34 17.55 -1.26
N GLU A 68 -7.40 16.64 -1.06
CA GLU A 68 -7.59 15.19 -1.17
C GLU A 68 -8.24 14.56 0.06
N GLY A 69 -8.52 15.36 1.09
CA GLY A 69 -9.20 14.92 2.31
C GLY A 69 -8.33 14.17 3.33
N LEU A 70 -7.05 13.88 3.02
CA LEU A 70 -6.13 13.22 3.95
C LEU A 70 -5.82 14.09 5.17
N LEU A 71 -5.77 15.40 4.96
CA LEU A 71 -5.56 16.40 6.00
C LEU A 71 -6.77 17.32 6.12
N SER A 72 -6.94 17.92 7.27
CA SER A 72 -7.95 18.96 7.54
C SER A 72 -7.30 20.13 8.26
N ARG A 73 -7.55 21.37 7.78
CA ARG A 73 -7.12 22.57 8.50
C ARG A 73 -8.15 22.94 9.55
N ARG A 74 -7.74 22.97 10.82
CA ARG A 74 -8.59 23.39 11.93
C ARG A 74 -8.08 24.69 12.52
N ARG A 75 -8.97 25.68 12.60
CA ARG A 75 -8.65 26.99 13.22
C ARG A 75 -8.16 26.78 14.65
N LYS A 76 -7.04 27.41 15.02
CA LYS A 76 -6.35 27.30 16.33
C LYS A 76 -5.64 25.96 16.61
N THR A 77 -5.96 24.88 15.90
CA THR A 77 -5.35 23.55 16.14
C THR A 77 -4.20 23.29 15.15
N GLY A 78 -4.33 23.75 13.89
CA GLY A 78 -3.36 23.47 12.85
C GLY A 78 -3.87 22.47 11.82
N THR A 79 -2.96 21.77 11.16
CA THR A 79 -3.27 20.74 10.17
C THR A 79 -3.36 19.38 10.85
N VAL A 80 -4.48 18.69 10.70
CA VAL A 80 -4.81 17.45 11.39
C VAL A 80 -4.97 16.33 10.37
N VAL A 81 -4.46 15.13 10.66
CA VAL A 81 -4.68 13.91 9.89
C VAL A 81 -6.13 13.48 10.07
N THR A 82 -6.90 13.37 8.98
CA THR A 82 -8.35 13.11 9.06
C THR A 82 -8.68 11.65 9.36
N GLY A 83 -7.79 10.72 9.02
CA GLY A 83 -8.11 9.29 9.00
C GLY A 83 -9.03 8.88 7.84
N ARG A 84 -9.32 9.79 6.91
CA ARG A 84 -10.07 9.48 5.69
C ARG A 84 -9.11 9.07 4.59
N THR A 85 -9.55 8.19 3.72
CA THR A 85 -8.84 7.91 2.46
C THR A 85 -8.90 9.15 1.58
N PRO A 86 -7.78 9.58 0.98
CA PRO A 86 -7.84 10.64 -0.04
C PRO A 86 -8.75 10.18 -1.17
N GLN A 87 -9.61 11.11 -1.62
CA GLN A 87 -10.53 10.83 -2.72
C GLN A 87 -9.76 10.41 -3.98
N HIS A 88 -10.09 9.25 -4.48
CA HIS A 88 -9.89 8.76 -5.87
C HIS A 88 -8.63 9.16 -6.64
N SER A 89 -7.45 9.05 -6.08
CA SER A 89 -6.32 8.84 -6.95
C SER A 89 -5.79 7.42 -6.73
N LEU A 90 -5.65 6.65 -7.79
CA LEU A 90 -4.92 5.38 -7.82
C LEU A 90 -3.57 5.49 -7.11
N ARG A 91 -3.00 6.70 -7.05
CA ARG A 91 -1.79 7.06 -6.35
C ARG A 91 -1.85 6.75 -4.84
N PHE A 92 -3.04 6.82 -4.22
CA PHE A 92 -3.26 6.54 -2.80
C PHE A 92 -3.84 5.15 -2.54
N PHE A 93 -4.56 4.59 -3.50
CA PHE A 93 -5.08 3.23 -3.42
C PHE A 93 -4.00 2.20 -3.06
N PHE A 94 -2.77 2.42 -3.47
CA PHE A 94 -1.65 1.52 -3.26
C PHE A 94 -0.95 1.66 -1.90
N HIS A 95 -1.26 2.71 -1.16
CA HIS A 95 -0.69 2.97 0.15
C HIS A 95 -1.61 2.51 1.27
N TYR A 96 -2.92 2.34 1.00
CA TYR A 96 -3.89 2.00 2.05
C TYR A 96 -4.15 0.51 2.13
N PHE A 97 -4.27 0.06 3.37
CA PHE A 97 -4.86 -1.23 3.65
C PHE A 97 -6.36 -1.15 3.32
N ARG A 98 -6.86 -2.07 2.51
CA ARG A 98 -8.23 -2.05 1.97
C ARG A 98 -9.31 -2.28 2.99
N LEU A 99 -8.95 -2.83 4.15
CA LEU A 99 -9.88 -3.09 5.24
C LEU A 99 -9.84 -1.93 6.23
N HIS A 100 -10.96 -1.29 6.42
CA HIS A 100 -11.16 -0.24 7.41
C HIS A 100 -11.72 -0.82 8.70
N GLY A 101 -11.56 -0.11 9.80
CA GLY A 101 -12.25 -0.43 11.04
C GLY A 101 -13.78 -0.36 10.87
N LEU A 102 -14.53 -0.96 11.79
CA LEU A 102 -16.00 -0.90 11.76
C LEU A 102 -16.55 0.51 11.86
N ASP A 103 -15.78 1.43 12.41
CA ASP A 103 -16.05 2.87 12.50
C ASP A 103 -15.67 3.66 11.23
N GLY A 104 -15.23 2.95 10.18
CA GLY A 104 -14.75 3.54 8.93
C GLY A 104 -13.33 4.12 9.01
N SER A 105 -12.62 3.95 10.13
CA SER A 105 -11.26 4.45 10.29
C SER A 105 -10.27 3.67 9.43
N LEU A 106 -9.30 4.40 8.88
CA LEU A 106 -8.14 3.80 8.23
C LEU A 106 -7.33 2.99 9.22
N GLN A 107 -6.93 1.80 8.83
CA GLN A 107 -6.14 0.91 9.68
C GLN A 107 -4.68 0.86 9.20
N ASN A 108 -3.76 0.99 10.13
CA ASN A 108 -2.36 0.71 9.89
C ASN A 108 -2.14 -0.79 9.98
N SER A 109 -1.74 -1.41 8.89
CA SER A 109 -1.37 -2.82 8.89
C SER A 109 0.14 -3.00 8.89
N THR A 110 0.58 -4.02 9.59
CA THR A 110 1.91 -4.60 9.42
C THR A 110 1.84 -5.76 8.45
N SER A 111 2.93 -6.01 7.73
CA SER A 111 3.03 -7.08 6.74
C SER A 111 4.19 -7.99 7.10
N GLU A 112 3.95 -9.29 7.13
CA GLU A 112 4.94 -10.35 7.29
C GLU A 112 4.95 -11.22 6.04
N VAL A 113 6.13 -11.45 5.46
CA VAL A 113 6.29 -12.33 4.30
C VAL A 113 6.42 -13.77 4.78
N LEU A 114 5.43 -14.60 4.46
CA LEU A 114 5.39 -16.01 4.82
C LEU A 114 6.28 -16.86 3.89
N SER A 115 6.16 -16.62 2.57
CA SER A 115 7.02 -17.23 1.56
C SER A 115 7.36 -16.25 0.44
N LEU A 116 8.54 -16.49 -0.16
CA LEU A 116 9.05 -15.80 -1.33
C LEU A 116 9.68 -16.86 -2.23
N GLU A 117 9.17 -16.99 -3.45
CA GLU A 117 9.60 -18.02 -4.36
C GLU A 117 9.74 -17.48 -5.78
N ARG A 118 10.78 -17.89 -6.46
CA ARG A 118 10.93 -17.71 -7.90
C ARG A 118 10.60 -19.05 -8.56
N ARG A 119 9.52 -19.08 -9.35
CA ARG A 119 8.99 -20.31 -9.95
C ARG A 119 8.31 -20.08 -11.29
N GLN A 120 8.00 -21.17 -11.98
CA GLN A 120 7.15 -21.10 -13.17
C GLN A 120 5.73 -20.64 -12.80
N ALA A 121 5.17 -19.79 -13.65
CA ALA A 121 3.79 -19.35 -13.54
C ALA A 121 2.81 -20.50 -13.83
N SER A 122 1.71 -20.54 -13.10
CA SER A 122 0.57 -21.39 -13.45
C SER A 122 -0.14 -20.86 -14.71
N GLU A 123 -1.01 -21.67 -15.30
CA GLU A 123 -1.83 -21.26 -16.45
C GLU A 123 -2.70 -20.04 -16.11
N GLU A 124 -3.27 -20.01 -14.91
CA GLU A 124 -4.08 -18.88 -14.42
C GLU A 124 -3.25 -17.60 -14.27
N GLU A 125 -2.03 -17.71 -13.70
CA GLU A 125 -1.11 -16.60 -13.56
C GLU A 125 -0.62 -16.09 -14.93
N CYS A 126 -0.28 -17.01 -15.85
CA CYS A 126 0.06 -16.63 -17.22
C CYS A 126 -1.09 -15.89 -17.91
N ALA A 127 -2.31 -16.38 -17.79
CA ALA A 127 -3.48 -15.74 -18.37
C ALA A 127 -3.73 -14.33 -17.76
N GLY A 128 -3.67 -14.21 -16.43
CA GLY A 128 -3.86 -12.95 -15.71
C GLY A 128 -2.79 -11.91 -16.04
N LEU A 129 -1.53 -12.33 -16.16
CA LEU A 129 -0.38 -11.51 -16.47
C LEU A 129 -0.13 -11.34 -17.98
N ARG A 130 -0.91 -12.01 -18.84
CA ARG A 130 -0.74 -12.06 -20.29
C ARG A 130 0.67 -12.51 -20.70
N LEU A 131 1.19 -13.52 -20.02
CA LEU A 131 2.50 -14.10 -20.29
C LEU A 131 2.37 -15.33 -21.20
N GLU A 132 3.33 -15.51 -22.09
CA GLU A 132 3.46 -16.74 -22.85
C GLU A 132 4.11 -17.83 -21.97
N SER A 133 3.53 -19.02 -21.96
CA SER A 133 4.07 -20.15 -21.18
C SER A 133 5.20 -20.84 -21.96
N PRO A 134 6.31 -21.24 -21.30
CA PRO A 134 6.60 -21.11 -19.87
C PRO A 134 7.09 -19.71 -19.49
N ALA A 135 6.65 -19.18 -18.35
CA ALA A 135 7.08 -17.89 -17.85
C ALA A 135 7.48 -17.98 -16.37
N GLU A 136 8.53 -17.28 -15.98
CA GLU A 136 8.98 -17.23 -14.61
C GLU A 136 8.34 -16.05 -13.86
N ILE A 137 7.89 -16.32 -12.63
CA ILE A 137 7.32 -15.30 -11.74
C ILE A 137 8.05 -15.26 -10.40
N ILE A 138 7.87 -14.16 -9.70
CA ILE A 138 8.16 -14.02 -8.28
C ILE A 138 6.83 -14.14 -7.55
N ALA A 139 6.68 -15.19 -6.76
CA ALA A 139 5.51 -15.41 -5.92
C ALA A 139 5.82 -14.95 -4.49
N VAL A 140 4.94 -14.10 -3.94
CA VAL A 140 5.07 -13.56 -2.59
C VAL A 140 3.80 -13.86 -1.81
N HIS A 141 3.91 -14.63 -0.72
CA HIS A 141 2.80 -14.83 0.22
C HIS A 141 3.01 -13.98 1.46
N ARG A 142 2.04 -13.14 1.80
CA ARG A 142 2.11 -12.23 2.94
C ARG A 142 0.92 -12.39 3.86
N LEU A 143 1.17 -12.15 5.16
CA LEU A 143 0.17 -12.00 6.19
C LEU A 143 0.11 -10.55 6.64
N ARG A 144 -1.08 -9.97 6.66
CA ARG A 144 -1.31 -8.61 7.15
C ARG A 144 -2.01 -8.65 8.49
N SER A 145 -1.50 -7.87 9.42
CA SER A 145 -2.05 -7.73 10.78
C SER A 145 -2.40 -6.29 11.10
N VAL A 146 -3.48 -6.08 11.84
CA VAL A 146 -3.90 -4.79 12.40
C VAL A 146 -3.95 -4.91 13.92
N GLY A 147 -3.25 -4.03 14.63
CA GLY A 147 -3.16 -4.11 16.09
C GLY A 147 -2.62 -5.46 16.60
N GLY A 148 -1.70 -6.08 15.85
CA GLY A 148 -1.12 -7.38 16.16
C GLY A 148 -2.04 -8.60 15.86
N LYS A 149 -3.23 -8.38 15.29
CA LYS A 149 -4.15 -9.46 14.90
C LYS A 149 -4.12 -9.67 13.39
N PRO A 150 -3.96 -10.91 12.90
CA PRO A 150 -4.01 -11.21 11.48
C PRO A 150 -5.42 -10.96 10.92
N VAL A 151 -5.48 -10.28 9.78
CA VAL A 151 -6.77 -9.87 9.16
C VAL A 151 -6.88 -10.25 7.70
N MET A 152 -5.76 -10.47 7.02
CA MET A 152 -5.72 -10.83 5.59
C MET A 152 -4.43 -11.59 5.30
N HIS A 153 -4.49 -12.59 4.47
CA HIS A 153 -3.31 -13.07 3.77
C HIS A 153 -3.49 -12.91 2.26
N GLU A 154 -2.38 -12.79 1.56
CA GLU A 154 -2.38 -12.48 0.13
C GLU A 154 -1.24 -13.22 -0.57
N VAL A 155 -1.56 -13.84 -1.69
CA VAL A 155 -0.58 -14.46 -2.59
C VAL A 155 -0.52 -13.62 -3.85
N MET A 156 0.67 -13.10 -4.15
CA MET A 156 0.92 -12.25 -5.31
C MET A 156 1.89 -12.94 -6.26
N ALA A 157 1.67 -12.78 -7.55
CA ALA A 157 2.58 -13.20 -8.60
C ALA A 157 2.96 -12.02 -9.49
N LEU A 158 4.26 -11.83 -9.69
CA LEU A 158 4.83 -10.74 -10.49
C LEU A 158 5.74 -11.34 -11.57
N PRO A 159 5.73 -10.84 -12.83
CA PRO A 159 6.63 -11.31 -13.88
C PRO A 159 8.10 -11.10 -13.51
N ALA A 160 8.88 -12.17 -13.40
CA ALA A 160 10.26 -12.10 -12.94
C ALA A 160 11.17 -11.26 -13.87
N HIS A 161 10.88 -11.27 -15.17
CA HIS A 161 11.65 -10.52 -16.18
C HIS A 161 11.53 -8.99 -16.02
N LEU A 162 10.46 -8.49 -15.39
CA LEU A 162 10.27 -7.06 -15.12
C LEU A 162 11.05 -6.59 -13.89
N LEU A 163 11.52 -7.51 -13.05
CA LEU A 163 12.03 -7.23 -11.71
C LEU A 163 13.45 -7.77 -11.50
N PRO A 164 14.44 -7.35 -12.30
CA PRO A 164 15.82 -7.79 -12.14
C PRO A 164 16.37 -7.33 -10.78
N GLY A 165 16.95 -8.27 -10.01
CA GLY A 165 17.48 -7.98 -8.66
C GLY A 165 16.39 -7.70 -7.62
N PHE A 166 15.20 -8.28 -7.78
CA PHE A 166 14.19 -8.31 -6.71
C PHE A 166 14.77 -9.07 -5.51
N PRO A 167 14.43 -8.67 -4.26
CA PRO A 167 14.90 -9.36 -3.07
C PRO A 167 14.75 -10.88 -3.14
N GLU A 168 15.76 -11.60 -2.63
CA GLU A 168 15.75 -13.05 -2.53
C GLU A 168 15.38 -13.53 -1.12
N GLU A 169 15.61 -12.66 -0.13
CA GLU A 169 15.27 -12.94 1.25
C GLU A 169 13.92 -12.32 1.64
N LYS A 170 13.11 -13.08 2.39
CA LYS A 170 11.77 -12.64 2.82
C LYS A 170 11.79 -11.33 3.60
N GLY A 171 12.81 -11.13 4.43
CA GLY A 171 12.98 -9.95 5.26
C GLY A 171 13.24 -8.66 4.48
N ASP A 172 13.71 -8.76 3.25
CA ASP A 172 14.05 -7.63 2.38
C ASP A 172 12.91 -7.22 1.45
N VAL A 173 11.82 -8.01 1.41
CA VAL A 173 10.64 -7.67 0.61
C VAL A 173 9.93 -6.45 1.21
N PRO A 174 9.78 -5.34 0.46
CA PRO A 174 9.21 -4.13 1.01
C PRO A 174 7.74 -4.29 1.40
N ALA A 175 7.36 -3.72 2.55
CA ALA A 175 5.96 -3.69 2.99
C ALA A 175 5.06 -2.94 1.98
N LEU A 176 5.58 -1.85 1.36
CA LEU A 176 4.90 -1.06 0.33
C LEU A 176 5.38 -1.47 -1.06
N LEU A 177 4.92 -2.63 -1.53
CA LEU A 177 5.38 -3.24 -2.78
C LEU A 177 5.20 -2.32 -4.00
N TYR A 178 4.05 -1.67 -4.14
CA TYR A 178 3.80 -0.79 -5.31
C TYR A 178 4.71 0.43 -5.35
N LEU A 179 5.04 0.98 -4.20
CA LEU A 179 6.01 2.07 -4.12
C LEU A 179 7.40 1.59 -4.53
N TYR A 180 7.78 0.40 -4.07
CA TYR A 180 9.04 -0.22 -4.46
C TYR A 180 9.12 -0.51 -5.98
N LEU A 181 8.02 -0.97 -6.59
CA LEU A 181 7.92 -1.17 -8.03
C LEU A 181 8.13 0.15 -8.78
N LEU A 182 7.54 1.25 -8.29
CA LEU A 182 7.72 2.57 -8.87
C LEU A 182 9.17 3.06 -8.72
N ASP A 183 9.71 3.02 -7.52
CA ASP A 183 11.02 3.61 -7.19
C ASP A 183 12.17 2.83 -7.82
N ARG A 184 12.07 1.49 -7.86
CA ARG A 184 13.16 0.62 -8.29
C ARG A 184 13.11 0.25 -9.77
N TYR A 185 11.90 0.10 -10.32
CA TYR A 185 11.68 -0.43 -11.68
C TYR A 185 10.92 0.53 -12.59
N SER A 186 10.55 1.72 -12.09
CA SER A 186 9.73 2.70 -12.82
C SER A 186 8.38 2.12 -13.28
N ILE A 187 7.89 1.08 -12.60
CA ILE A 187 6.59 0.48 -12.83
C ILE A 187 5.57 1.22 -11.97
N ARG A 188 4.82 2.11 -12.58
CA ARG A 188 3.75 2.85 -11.91
C ARG A 188 2.44 2.15 -12.14
N ILE A 189 1.85 1.60 -11.10
CA ILE A 189 0.49 1.07 -11.19
C ILE A 189 -0.48 2.21 -11.50
N SER A 190 -1.25 2.08 -12.56
CA SER A 190 -2.19 3.09 -13.05
C SER A 190 -3.65 2.64 -13.02
N ALA A 191 -3.88 1.34 -12.95
CA ALA A 191 -5.20 0.75 -12.81
C ALA A 191 -5.13 -0.55 -12.00
N VAL A 192 -6.21 -0.87 -11.31
CA VAL A 192 -6.42 -2.14 -10.64
C VAL A 192 -7.83 -2.63 -10.92
N ARG A 193 -7.92 -3.88 -11.29
CA ARG A 193 -9.18 -4.60 -11.41
C ARG A 193 -9.29 -5.58 -10.26
N GLU A 194 -10.40 -5.51 -9.53
CA GLU A 194 -10.71 -6.42 -8.43
C GLU A 194 -12.00 -7.16 -8.70
N GLN A 195 -12.02 -8.43 -8.35
CA GLN A 195 -13.22 -9.25 -8.29
C GLN A 195 -13.39 -9.70 -6.83
N ILE A 196 -14.51 -9.30 -6.22
CA ILE A 196 -14.75 -9.49 -4.81
C ILE A 196 -15.86 -10.52 -4.64
N ALA A 197 -15.63 -11.52 -3.80
CA ALA A 197 -16.59 -12.56 -3.47
C ALA A 197 -16.52 -12.92 -1.98
N ALA A 198 -17.45 -13.75 -1.52
CA ALA A 198 -17.40 -14.40 -0.22
C ALA A 198 -17.23 -15.88 -0.44
N ASP A 199 -16.43 -16.51 0.41
CA ASP A 199 -16.14 -17.94 0.36
C ASP A 199 -16.07 -18.54 1.77
N MET A 200 -16.14 -19.84 1.86
CA MET A 200 -15.88 -20.56 3.11
C MET A 200 -14.38 -20.51 3.42
N ALA A 201 -14.08 -20.28 4.69
CA ALA A 201 -12.71 -20.31 5.17
C ALA A 201 -12.14 -21.73 5.07
N THR A 202 -10.95 -21.84 4.48
CA THR A 202 -10.16 -23.05 4.42
C THR A 202 -9.45 -23.32 5.75
N GLU A 203 -8.82 -24.48 5.89
CA GLU A 203 -7.95 -24.78 7.04
C GLU A 203 -6.77 -23.81 7.13
N GLU A 204 -6.23 -23.38 5.97
CA GLU A 204 -5.18 -22.40 5.90
C GLU A 204 -5.65 -21.03 6.40
N ASP A 205 -6.83 -20.55 5.98
CA ASP A 205 -7.45 -19.33 6.51
C ASP A 205 -7.63 -19.44 8.03
N GLY A 206 -8.13 -20.59 8.51
CA GLY A 206 -8.30 -20.85 9.94
C GLY A 206 -7.00 -20.67 10.72
N ARG A 207 -5.91 -21.24 10.20
CA ARG A 207 -4.58 -21.17 10.80
C ARG A 207 -3.98 -19.77 10.72
N LEU A 208 -3.98 -19.14 9.53
CA LEU A 208 -3.33 -17.86 9.30
C LEU A 208 -4.09 -16.69 9.91
N LEU A 209 -5.43 -16.68 9.79
CA LEU A 209 -6.29 -15.61 10.26
C LEU A 209 -6.87 -15.88 11.66
N GLN A 210 -6.47 -16.97 12.30
CA GLN A 210 -6.95 -17.38 13.63
C GLN A 210 -8.48 -17.46 13.69
N LEU A 211 -9.09 -18.09 12.66
CA LEU A 211 -10.53 -18.24 12.56
C LEU A 211 -10.99 -19.59 13.10
N ASN A 212 -12.13 -19.57 13.77
CA ASN A 212 -12.85 -20.81 14.07
C ASN A 212 -13.58 -21.27 12.79
N LEU A 213 -13.40 -22.55 12.45
CA LEU A 213 -14.10 -23.16 11.34
C LEU A 213 -15.37 -23.90 11.83
N PRO A 214 -16.46 -23.92 11.03
CA PRO A 214 -16.59 -23.26 9.76
C PRO A 214 -16.70 -21.72 9.89
N GLY A 215 -16.22 -20.98 8.91
CA GLY A 215 -16.24 -19.53 8.87
C GLY A 215 -16.28 -19.01 7.44
N ALA A 216 -16.60 -17.73 7.26
CA ALA A 216 -16.56 -17.07 5.98
C ALA A 216 -15.39 -16.09 5.89
N VAL A 217 -14.85 -15.94 4.71
CA VAL A 217 -13.82 -14.96 4.35
C VAL A 217 -14.26 -14.17 3.13
N LEU A 218 -13.78 -12.93 3.04
CA LEU A 218 -13.82 -12.13 1.83
C LEU A 218 -12.67 -12.57 0.94
N THR A 219 -12.94 -12.83 -0.34
CA THR A 219 -11.91 -13.09 -1.35
C THR A 219 -11.85 -11.92 -2.31
N ILE A 220 -10.63 -11.54 -2.72
CA ILE A 220 -10.40 -10.49 -3.70
C ILE A 220 -9.36 -10.99 -4.69
N ASP A 221 -9.77 -11.16 -5.94
CA ASP A 221 -8.86 -11.46 -7.05
C ASP A 221 -8.49 -10.14 -7.73
N GLU A 222 -7.20 -9.85 -7.77
CA GLU A 222 -6.67 -8.57 -8.24
C GLU A 222 -5.79 -8.76 -9.47
N VAL A 223 -5.94 -7.84 -10.43
CA VAL A 223 -4.96 -7.60 -11.49
C VAL A 223 -4.56 -6.14 -11.46
N ALA A 224 -3.28 -5.87 -11.27
CA ALA A 224 -2.72 -4.51 -11.31
C ALA A 224 -2.02 -4.26 -12.65
N TYR A 225 -2.28 -3.10 -13.23
CA TYR A 225 -1.78 -2.68 -14.54
C TYR A 225 -0.85 -1.47 -14.39
N ASP A 226 0.21 -1.46 -15.18
CA ASP A 226 1.11 -0.31 -15.27
C ASP A 226 0.51 0.86 -16.06
N GLN A 227 1.32 1.91 -16.27
CA GLN A 227 0.95 3.11 -17.04
C GLN A 227 0.70 2.84 -18.52
N SER A 228 1.09 1.68 -19.03
CA SER A 228 0.88 1.23 -20.42
C SER A 228 -0.28 0.21 -20.53
N ALA A 229 -1.05 0.03 -19.46
CA ALA A 229 -2.11 -0.96 -19.33
C ALA A 229 -1.63 -2.42 -19.49
N VAL A 230 -0.36 -2.67 -19.17
CA VAL A 230 0.22 -4.02 -19.11
C VAL A 230 -0.01 -4.57 -17.71
N PRO A 231 -0.52 -5.82 -17.53
CA PRO A 231 -0.65 -6.42 -16.22
C PRO A 231 0.75 -6.75 -15.67
N VAL A 232 1.02 -6.29 -14.45
CA VAL A 232 2.34 -6.43 -13.79
C VAL A 232 2.27 -7.15 -12.47
N LEU A 233 1.05 -7.41 -11.99
CA LEU A 233 0.82 -8.19 -10.78
C LEU A 233 -0.56 -8.80 -10.85
N VAL A 234 -0.67 -10.05 -10.43
CA VAL A 234 -1.94 -10.68 -10.02
C VAL A 234 -1.84 -11.05 -8.56
N ALA A 235 -2.96 -10.94 -7.82
CA ALA A 235 -3.00 -11.32 -6.43
C ALA A 235 -4.33 -11.94 -6.05
N LYS A 236 -4.28 -12.88 -5.10
CA LYS A 236 -5.44 -13.44 -4.41
C LYS A 236 -5.35 -13.08 -2.95
N HIS A 237 -6.36 -12.39 -2.45
CA HIS A 237 -6.44 -11.97 -1.06
C HIS A 237 -7.58 -12.73 -0.37
N ARG A 238 -7.36 -13.15 0.86
CA ARG A 238 -8.36 -13.77 1.72
C ARG A 238 -8.37 -13.06 3.07
N ALA A 239 -9.51 -12.51 3.45
CA ALA A 239 -9.60 -11.61 4.60
C ALA A 239 -10.76 -11.95 5.53
N THR A 240 -10.57 -11.74 6.83
CA THR A 240 -11.67 -11.77 7.78
C THR A 240 -12.36 -10.42 7.84
N THR A 241 -13.70 -10.42 7.87
CA THR A 241 -14.52 -9.22 8.00
C THR A 241 -15.17 -9.08 9.39
N ARG A 242 -14.70 -9.84 10.41
CA ARG A 242 -15.24 -9.82 11.76
C ARG A 242 -15.10 -8.45 12.44
N SER A 243 -13.93 -7.81 12.28
CA SER A 243 -13.60 -6.52 12.88
C SER A 243 -13.25 -5.43 11.84
N HIS A 244 -13.34 -5.74 10.55
CA HIS A 244 -13.00 -4.82 9.46
C HIS A 244 -14.05 -4.88 8.36
N ARG A 245 -14.07 -3.86 7.49
CA ARG A 245 -14.90 -3.80 6.29
C ARG A 245 -14.03 -3.42 5.10
N TYR A 246 -14.28 -4.06 3.97
CA TYR A 246 -13.80 -3.55 2.69
C TYR A 246 -14.64 -2.31 2.34
N VAL A 247 -13.97 -1.18 2.15
CA VAL A 247 -14.65 0.08 1.80
C VAL A 247 -14.23 0.48 0.39
N HIS A 248 -15.23 0.63 -0.47
CA HIS A 248 -15.10 1.23 -1.80
C HIS A 248 -15.96 2.49 -1.81
N GLU A 249 -15.32 3.63 -1.96
CA GLU A 249 -15.96 4.95 -1.99
C GLU A 249 -15.74 5.58 -3.36
N VAL A 250 -16.81 5.98 -4.02
CA VAL A 250 -16.80 6.68 -5.32
C VAL A 250 -17.46 8.03 -5.13
N GLN A 251 -16.80 9.11 -5.54
CA GLN A 251 -17.34 10.48 -5.49
C GLN A 251 -17.30 11.13 -6.87
#